data_b40666ca5d326dea5d3ca41ed591efe5
#
_entry.id   b40666ca5d326dea5d3ca41ed591efe5
#
_cell.length_a   1.000
_cell.length_b   1.000
_cell.length_c   1.000
_cell.angle_alpha   90.00
_cell.angle_beta   90.00
_cell.angle_gamma   90.00
#
_symmetry.space_group_name_H-M   'P 1'
#
loop_
_entity.id
_entity.type
_entity.pdbx_description
1 polymer ?
#
loop_
_entity_poly.entity_id
_entity_poly.type
_entity_poly.pdbx_seq_one_letter_code
_entity_poly.pdbx_strand_id
1 'polypeptide(L)'
;MHGLTGSGIVMADSQTKAGLRRVAVAIGLMMLIAGRPAAQAPGLGSSAELIDPKTFRVCADPRNLPFSDEAGEGFENKLAELFARKLGEPTNYTYLPQVVGFVRNTLNALRCDVIMGVAVGDDLVQTTNPYYHTTYALVFKPNTGLDGIESLEDPRLKGKHIGVVAGTPPATVLVQQGLMALARPYALTVDTRVEAPTQEMANDIAAGQIDAGVLWGPIAGYYARRVSPQLVVAPLLKEPERMDFRIAMGVRRSDQDWKRRLNRLIAESQPEIDGILAEYGVPLLDEQGHLTPPP
;
A
#
# COMPACT_ATOMS: atom_id res chain seq x y z
N MET A 1 20.62 -26.01 54.35
CA MET A 1 21.39 -27.26 54.36
C MET A 1 22.28 -27.19 53.16
N HIS A 2 23.49 -26.87 53.44
CA HIS A 2 24.75 -27.61 53.14
C HIS A 2 25.09 -27.62 51.64
N GLY A 3 26.21 -27.14 51.17
CA GLY A 3 27.52 -26.80 51.71
C GLY A 3 28.49 -26.92 50.54
N LEU A 4 29.28 -25.88 50.35
CA LEU A 4 30.73 -25.76 50.54
C LEU A 4 31.60 -26.59 49.55
N THR A 5 32.46 -25.92 48.89
CA THR A 5 33.89 -25.60 48.97
C THR A 5 34.67 -26.40 47.92
N GLY A 6 35.75 -25.99 47.34
CA GLY A 6 36.75 -24.98 47.53
C GLY A 6 37.89 -25.24 46.54
N SER A 7 38.57 -24.21 46.22
CA SER A 7 40.01 -23.93 46.44
C SER A 7 41.11 -24.77 45.78
N GLY A 8 42.09 -24.05 45.26
CA GLY A 8 43.52 -24.34 45.28
C GLY A 8 44.19 -23.99 43.94
N ILE A 9 44.78 -22.84 43.66
CA ILE A 9 46.08 -22.26 44.02
C ILE A 9 47.27 -23.24 43.83
N VAL A 10 48.26 -22.81 43.06
CA VAL A 10 49.71 -22.73 43.27
C VAL A 10 50.37 -22.52 41.90
N MET A 11 50.93 -21.46 41.55
CA MET A 11 52.18 -20.73 41.70
C MET A 11 53.48 -21.55 41.44
N ALA A 12 54.34 -20.85 40.77
CA ALA A 12 55.82 -20.71 40.84
C ALA A 12 56.49 -21.06 39.51
N ASP A 13 57.19 -20.26 38.95
CA ASP A 13 58.31 -19.32 39.16
C ASP A 13 59.63 -19.91 38.62
N SER A 14 60.42 -19.01 38.12
CA SER A 14 61.85 -18.88 38.05
C SER A 14 62.56 -19.18 36.73
N GLN A 15 63.04 -18.12 36.09
CA GLN A 15 64.42 -17.67 36.02
C GLN A 15 65.41 -18.68 35.35
N THR A 16 66.33 -18.38 34.52
CA THR A 16 67.30 -17.31 34.40
C THR A 16 68.23 -17.49 33.18
N LYS A 17 68.72 -16.35 32.67
CA LYS A 17 70.11 -16.03 32.20
C LYS A 17 70.63 -16.48 30.84
N ALA A 18 70.82 -15.50 30.03
CA ALA A 18 72.11 -14.87 29.61
C ALA A 18 72.93 -15.56 28.51
N GLY A 19 73.26 -14.80 27.51
CA GLY A 19 74.53 -14.97 26.86
C GLY A 19 74.67 -14.55 25.41
N LEU A 20 75.17 -13.36 25.23
CA LEU A 20 76.24 -12.94 24.26
C LEU A 20 75.96 -12.86 22.77
N ARG A 21 75.93 -11.61 22.37
CA ARG A 21 76.54 -10.99 21.16
C ARG A 21 76.98 -11.91 19.97
N ARG A 22 76.46 -11.63 18.82
CA ARG A 22 77.26 -11.47 17.58
C ARG A 22 76.53 -10.47 16.64
N VAL A 23 77.25 -9.43 16.27
CA VAL A 23 76.95 -8.44 15.23
C VAL A 23 77.14 -9.14 13.89
N ALA A 24 76.20 -9.10 13.01
CA ALA A 24 76.38 -9.31 11.57
C ALA A 24 75.54 -8.30 10.82
N VAL A 25 76.24 -7.42 10.18
CA VAL A 25 75.78 -6.46 9.18
C VAL A 25 75.27 -7.28 7.96
N ALA A 26 74.06 -7.10 7.55
CA ALA A 26 73.58 -7.56 6.27
C ALA A 26 72.69 -6.48 5.62
N ILE A 27 73.19 -6.08 4.53
CA ILE A 27 72.82 -5.09 3.50
C ILE A 27 71.35 -5.20 3.15
N GLY A 28 70.70 -4.03 3.05
CA GLY A 28 69.30 -3.87 2.66
C GLY A 28 69.01 -4.34 1.22
N LEU A 29 67.94 -5.09 1.13
CA LEU A 29 67.21 -5.24 -0.14
C LEU A 29 65.78 -4.72 0.10
N MET A 30 65.56 -3.47 -0.26
CA MET A 30 64.28 -2.80 -0.21
C MET A 30 63.41 -3.39 -1.35
N MET A 31 62.61 -4.44 -1.04
CA MET A 31 61.54 -4.88 -1.92
C MET A 31 60.40 -3.87 -1.82
N LEU A 32 60.23 -3.10 -2.90
CA LEU A 32 59.02 -2.37 -3.17
C LEU A 32 57.88 -3.40 -3.37
N ILE A 33 57.11 -3.65 -2.29
CA ILE A 33 55.83 -4.31 -2.41
C ILE A 33 54.87 -3.27 -2.96
N ALA A 34 54.70 -3.24 -4.32
CA ALA A 34 53.61 -2.56 -4.94
C ALA A 34 52.30 -3.14 -4.37
N GLY A 35 51.64 -2.40 -3.47
CA GLY A 35 50.31 -2.74 -2.98
C GLY A 35 49.34 -2.82 -4.15
N ARG A 36 48.95 -4.02 -4.52
CA ARG A 36 47.77 -4.24 -5.35
C ARG A 36 46.58 -3.64 -4.60
N PRO A 37 45.76 -2.78 -5.24
CA PRO A 37 44.50 -2.39 -4.64
C PRO A 37 43.71 -3.68 -4.43
N ALA A 38 43.35 -3.96 -3.19
CA ALA A 38 42.41 -5.02 -2.86
C ALA A 38 41.14 -4.71 -3.64
N ALA A 39 40.85 -5.51 -4.66
CA ALA A 39 39.53 -5.51 -5.28
C ALA A 39 38.55 -5.80 -4.14
N GLN A 40 37.75 -4.80 -3.77
CA GLN A 40 36.63 -5.00 -2.87
C GLN A 40 35.78 -6.10 -3.45
N ALA A 41 35.71 -7.23 -2.77
CA ALA A 41 34.76 -8.27 -3.12
C ALA A 41 33.35 -7.62 -3.12
N PRO A 42 32.53 -7.88 -4.13
CA PRO A 42 31.16 -7.41 -4.13
C PRO A 42 30.52 -7.92 -2.84
N GLY A 43 29.93 -6.99 -2.07
CA GLY A 43 29.35 -7.29 -0.77
C GLY A 43 28.38 -8.48 -0.89
N LEU A 44 28.66 -9.54 -0.14
CA LEU A 44 27.72 -10.63 0.09
C LEU A 44 26.49 -10.01 0.80
N GLY A 45 25.43 -9.70 0.05
CA GLY A 45 24.20 -9.22 0.68
C GLY A 45 23.14 -8.58 -0.19
N SER A 46 23.34 -8.28 -1.47
CA SER A 46 22.22 -7.94 -2.34
C SER A 46 21.68 -9.23 -2.97
N SER A 47 20.61 -9.78 -2.43
CA SER A 47 19.81 -10.73 -3.19
C SER A 47 19.46 -10.05 -4.52
N ALA A 48 19.80 -10.68 -5.65
CA ALA A 48 19.47 -10.13 -6.96
C ALA A 48 17.95 -9.97 -7.03
N GLU A 49 17.48 -8.74 -7.22
CA GLU A 49 16.06 -8.47 -7.43
C GLU A 49 15.62 -9.09 -8.75
N LEU A 50 14.48 -9.73 -8.75
CA LEU A 50 13.92 -10.41 -9.93
C LEU A 50 12.95 -9.48 -10.68
N ILE A 51 13.31 -8.21 -10.79
CA ILE A 51 12.58 -7.18 -11.53
C ILE A 51 12.96 -7.26 -13.01
N ASP A 52 11.97 -7.15 -13.89
CA ASP A 52 12.24 -6.96 -15.31
C ASP A 52 12.79 -5.54 -15.54
N PRO A 53 14.04 -5.40 -16.03
CA PRO A 53 14.63 -4.08 -16.20
C PRO A 53 14.17 -3.34 -17.47
N LYS A 54 13.30 -3.94 -18.29
CA LYS A 54 12.86 -3.42 -19.58
C LYS A 54 11.37 -3.19 -19.68
N THR A 55 10.61 -3.62 -18.66
CA THR A 55 9.15 -3.62 -18.71
C THR A 55 8.59 -3.31 -17.32
N PHE A 56 7.72 -2.32 -17.24
CA PHE A 56 6.97 -2.02 -16.02
C PHE A 56 5.83 -3.03 -15.86
N ARG A 57 6.07 -4.10 -15.07
CA ARG A 57 5.13 -5.22 -14.93
C ARG A 57 4.18 -5.01 -13.76
N VAL A 58 2.89 -4.85 -14.05
CA VAL A 58 1.83 -4.51 -13.09
C VAL A 58 0.92 -5.70 -12.83
N CYS A 59 0.63 -5.98 -11.55
CA CYS A 59 -0.42 -6.87 -11.12
C CYS A 59 -1.72 -6.07 -10.99
N ALA A 60 -2.77 -6.43 -11.71
CA ALA A 60 -4.01 -5.68 -11.75
C ALA A 60 -5.23 -6.60 -11.77
N ASP A 61 -6.38 -6.04 -11.41
CA ASP A 61 -7.66 -6.71 -11.58
C ASP A 61 -8.21 -6.43 -12.99
N PRO A 62 -8.77 -7.44 -13.68
CA PRO A 62 -9.26 -7.27 -15.04
C PRO A 62 -10.53 -6.42 -15.15
N ARG A 63 -11.29 -6.23 -14.05
CA ARG A 63 -12.60 -5.55 -14.08
C ARG A 63 -12.99 -4.96 -12.72
N ASN A 64 -12.15 -4.11 -12.18
CA ASN A 64 -12.33 -3.48 -10.86
C ASN A 64 -12.26 -1.94 -10.94
N LEU A 65 -13.14 -1.34 -11.75
CA LEU A 65 -13.23 0.13 -11.78
C LEU A 65 -13.71 0.68 -10.44
N PRO A 66 -13.15 1.80 -10.01
CA PRO A 66 -12.28 2.75 -10.73
C PRO A 66 -10.78 2.43 -10.71
N PHE A 67 -10.34 1.32 -10.10
CA PHE A 67 -8.93 1.00 -9.92
C PHE A 67 -8.27 0.55 -11.23
N SER A 68 -8.66 -0.61 -11.73
CA SER A 68 -8.08 -1.17 -12.96
C SER A 68 -9.10 -1.98 -13.77
N ASP A 69 -8.87 -2.04 -15.07
CA ASP A 69 -9.52 -2.97 -15.98
C ASP A 69 -8.61 -3.31 -17.17
N GLU A 70 -9.02 -4.29 -17.98
CA GLU A 70 -8.29 -4.69 -19.20
C GLU A 70 -8.33 -3.62 -20.30
N ALA A 71 -9.30 -2.71 -20.28
CA ALA A 71 -9.40 -1.60 -21.23
C ALA A 71 -8.46 -0.43 -20.89
N GLY A 72 -7.82 -0.46 -19.71
CA GLY A 72 -6.92 0.61 -19.25
C GLY A 72 -7.65 1.86 -18.77
N GLU A 73 -8.92 1.73 -18.38
CA GLU A 73 -9.78 2.86 -17.98
C GLU A 73 -9.70 3.19 -16.48
N GLY A 74 -9.10 2.33 -15.66
CA GLY A 74 -8.94 2.60 -14.23
C GLY A 74 -7.83 3.60 -13.93
N PHE A 75 -7.94 4.31 -12.80
CA PHE A 75 -6.90 5.28 -12.41
C PHE A 75 -5.55 4.60 -12.10
N GLU A 76 -5.54 3.37 -11.60
CA GLU A 76 -4.29 2.61 -11.40
C GLU A 76 -3.62 2.25 -12.73
N ASN A 77 -4.42 1.99 -13.80
CA ASN A 77 -3.85 1.86 -15.14
C ASN A 77 -3.20 3.19 -15.59
N LYS A 78 -3.88 4.34 -15.37
CA LYS A 78 -3.33 5.66 -15.74
C LYS A 78 -2.06 6.00 -14.98
N LEU A 79 -2.03 5.68 -13.68
CA LEU A 79 -0.82 5.83 -12.86
C LEU A 79 0.31 4.90 -13.31
N ALA A 80 0.00 3.65 -13.64
CA ALA A 80 0.99 2.71 -14.16
C ALA A 80 1.59 3.20 -15.50
N GLU A 81 0.78 3.71 -16.40
CA GLU A 81 1.23 4.34 -17.65
C GLU A 81 2.09 5.59 -17.39
N LEU A 82 1.73 6.42 -16.40
CA LEU A 82 2.54 7.57 -16.00
C LEU A 82 3.95 7.14 -15.57
N PHE A 83 4.04 6.15 -14.66
CA PHE A 83 5.33 5.66 -14.16
C PHE A 83 6.14 4.96 -15.24
N ALA A 84 5.51 4.14 -16.07
CA ALA A 84 6.17 3.49 -17.20
C ALA A 84 6.79 4.50 -18.18
N ARG A 85 6.05 5.56 -18.53
CA ARG A 85 6.61 6.65 -19.37
C ARG A 85 7.80 7.34 -18.71
N LYS A 86 7.75 7.64 -17.42
CA LYS A 86 8.86 8.26 -16.69
C LYS A 86 10.09 7.34 -16.60
N LEU A 87 9.88 6.03 -16.59
CA LEU A 87 10.94 5.03 -16.62
C LEU A 87 11.49 4.78 -18.02
N GLY A 88 10.77 5.18 -19.08
CA GLY A 88 11.08 4.84 -20.47
C GLY A 88 10.82 3.36 -20.80
N GLU A 89 9.91 2.72 -20.08
CA GLU A 89 9.59 1.29 -20.18
C GLU A 89 8.14 1.10 -20.66
N PRO A 90 7.81 0.08 -21.46
CA PRO A 90 6.43 -0.27 -21.75
C PRO A 90 5.76 -0.90 -20.53
N THR A 91 4.45 -0.72 -20.38
CA THR A 91 3.65 -1.44 -19.38
C THR A 91 3.32 -2.86 -19.82
N ASN A 92 3.30 -3.79 -18.89
CA ASN A 92 2.78 -5.13 -19.07
C ASN A 92 1.93 -5.52 -17.86
N TYR A 93 0.75 -6.06 -18.09
CA TYR A 93 -0.18 -6.40 -17.02
C TYR A 93 -0.31 -7.90 -16.83
N THR A 94 -0.33 -8.32 -15.55
CA THR A 94 -0.83 -9.63 -15.15
C THR A 94 -2.18 -9.43 -14.49
N TYR A 95 -3.24 -9.78 -15.20
CA TYR A 95 -4.59 -9.66 -14.70
C TYR A 95 -5.04 -10.91 -13.94
N LEU A 96 -5.55 -10.69 -12.73
CA LEU A 96 -6.21 -11.69 -11.89
C LEU A 96 -7.22 -10.94 -10.99
N PRO A 97 -8.43 -11.46 -10.73
CA PRO A 97 -9.33 -10.87 -9.75
C PRO A 97 -8.67 -10.71 -8.38
N GLN A 98 -8.86 -9.57 -7.73
CA GLN A 98 -8.30 -9.26 -6.40
C GLN A 98 -9.06 -10.00 -5.30
N VAL A 99 -9.04 -11.32 -5.36
CA VAL A 99 -9.58 -12.23 -4.34
C VAL A 99 -8.46 -12.82 -3.49
N VAL A 100 -8.83 -13.65 -2.51
CA VAL A 100 -7.85 -14.38 -1.68
C VAL A 100 -6.82 -15.12 -2.54
N GLY A 101 -5.55 -14.83 -2.30
CA GLY A 101 -4.43 -15.42 -3.05
C GLY A 101 -3.94 -14.57 -4.23
N PHE A 102 -4.50 -13.39 -4.47
CA PHE A 102 -4.04 -12.47 -5.52
C PHE A 102 -2.51 -12.23 -5.46
N VAL A 103 -1.99 -11.73 -4.32
CA VAL A 103 -0.56 -11.47 -4.13
C VAL A 103 0.30 -12.72 -4.35
N ARG A 104 -0.14 -13.85 -3.81
CA ARG A 104 0.59 -15.14 -3.95
C ARG A 104 0.69 -15.59 -5.39
N ASN A 105 -0.40 -15.45 -6.16
CA ASN A 105 -0.51 -15.97 -7.53
C ASN A 105 -0.04 -14.97 -8.60
N THR A 106 0.28 -13.73 -8.22
CA THR A 106 0.78 -12.68 -9.13
C THR A 106 2.17 -12.21 -8.72
N LEU A 107 2.29 -11.33 -7.74
CA LEU A 107 3.52 -10.69 -7.30
C LEU A 107 4.55 -11.72 -6.80
N ASN A 108 4.15 -12.61 -5.87
CA ASN A 108 5.03 -13.62 -5.30
C ASN A 108 5.34 -14.77 -6.28
N ALA A 109 4.50 -14.95 -7.30
CA ALA A 109 4.76 -15.88 -8.41
C ALA A 109 5.63 -15.24 -9.52
N LEU A 110 6.20 -14.06 -9.31
CA LEU A 110 7.09 -13.33 -10.24
C LEU A 110 6.43 -13.00 -11.59
N ARG A 111 5.11 -12.95 -11.65
CA ARG A 111 4.36 -12.64 -12.87
C ARG A 111 4.27 -11.14 -13.15
N CYS A 112 4.51 -10.33 -12.13
CA CYS A 112 4.52 -8.88 -12.14
C CYS A 112 5.47 -8.38 -11.04
N ASP A 113 5.73 -7.06 -10.98
CA ASP A 113 6.70 -6.47 -10.07
C ASP A 113 6.12 -5.40 -9.14
N VAL A 114 4.87 -5.00 -9.39
CA VAL A 114 4.17 -4.00 -8.58
C VAL A 114 2.67 -4.23 -8.56
N ILE A 115 2.06 -3.99 -7.41
CA ILE A 115 0.62 -3.80 -7.22
C ILE A 115 0.42 -2.31 -6.97
N MET A 116 -0.48 -1.66 -7.70
CA MET A 116 -0.61 -0.20 -7.63
C MET A 116 -1.28 0.29 -6.35
N GLY A 117 -2.31 -0.39 -5.86
CA GLY A 117 -3.10 0.04 -4.71
C GLY A 117 -3.09 -0.95 -3.56
N VAL A 118 -2.31 -0.66 -2.50
CA VAL A 118 -2.35 -1.39 -1.22
C VAL A 118 -2.35 -0.41 -0.06
N ALA A 119 -3.03 -0.75 1.03
CA ALA A 119 -2.97 0.05 2.25
C ALA A 119 -1.57 -0.01 2.87
N VAL A 120 -1.06 1.10 3.37
CA VAL A 120 0.20 1.11 4.13
C VAL A 120 0.07 0.20 5.35
N GLY A 121 1.03 -0.71 5.51
CA GLY A 121 1.05 -1.70 6.58
C GLY A 121 0.41 -3.04 6.21
N ASP A 122 0.08 -3.27 4.94
CA ASP A 122 -0.34 -4.58 4.45
C ASP A 122 0.78 -5.62 4.67
N ASP A 123 0.44 -6.73 5.34
CA ASP A 123 1.40 -7.76 5.73
C ASP A 123 1.82 -8.69 4.57
N LEU A 124 1.11 -8.68 3.45
CA LEU A 124 1.39 -9.57 2.31
C LEU A 124 2.51 -9.05 1.42
N VAL A 125 2.78 -7.74 1.47
CA VAL A 125 3.75 -7.05 0.61
C VAL A 125 4.67 -6.12 1.40
N GLN A 126 5.71 -5.61 0.74
CA GLN A 126 6.45 -4.43 1.20
C GLN A 126 5.84 -3.21 0.52
N THR A 127 5.38 -2.23 1.28
CA THR A 127 4.80 -1.00 0.73
C THR A 127 5.86 0.05 0.42
N THR A 128 5.64 0.82 -0.65
CA THR A 128 6.36 2.09 -0.93
C THR A 128 5.96 3.17 0.09
N ASN A 129 6.46 4.39 -0.08
CA ASN A 129 5.83 5.56 0.51
C ASN A 129 4.41 5.68 -0.04
N PRO A 130 3.45 6.17 0.75
CA PRO A 130 2.10 6.42 0.25
C PRO A 130 2.13 7.50 -0.84
N TYR A 131 1.24 7.39 -1.81
CA TYR A 131 1.09 8.36 -2.88
C TYR A 131 -0.29 9.02 -2.91
N TYR A 132 -1.24 8.51 -2.11
CA TYR A 132 -2.45 9.25 -1.76
C TYR A 132 -3.01 8.81 -0.40
N HIS A 133 -3.85 9.68 0.16
CA HIS A 133 -4.56 9.46 1.40
C HIS A 133 -6.04 9.75 1.15
N THR A 134 -6.93 8.85 1.57
CA THR A 134 -8.38 8.97 1.35
C THR A 134 -9.15 8.26 2.44
N THR A 135 -10.47 8.48 2.50
CA THR A 135 -11.35 7.94 3.52
C THR A 135 -12.60 7.29 2.90
N TYR A 136 -13.35 6.54 3.71
CA TYR A 136 -14.71 6.15 3.34
C TYR A 136 -15.61 7.37 3.23
N ALA A 137 -16.68 7.24 2.47
CA ALA A 137 -17.66 8.29 2.28
C ALA A 137 -19.10 7.75 2.33
N LEU A 138 -19.99 8.53 2.91
CA LEU A 138 -21.44 8.32 2.77
C LEU A 138 -21.86 8.85 1.40
N VAL A 139 -22.63 8.04 0.66
CA VAL A 139 -23.15 8.38 -0.67
C VAL A 139 -24.69 8.35 -0.61
N PHE A 140 -25.33 9.39 -1.11
CA PHE A 140 -26.79 9.53 -1.04
C PHE A 140 -27.32 10.44 -2.16
N LYS A 141 -28.63 10.43 -2.38
CA LYS A 141 -29.25 11.36 -3.34
C LYS A 141 -29.29 12.79 -2.81
N PRO A 142 -29.12 13.80 -3.69
CA PRO A 142 -29.27 15.20 -3.28
C PRO A 142 -30.68 15.48 -2.71
N ASN A 143 -30.79 16.48 -1.84
CA ASN A 143 -32.05 16.93 -1.22
C ASN A 143 -32.73 15.88 -0.33
N THR A 144 -31.99 14.95 0.27
CA THR A 144 -32.49 13.96 1.22
C THR A 144 -32.30 14.35 2.70
N GLY A 145 -31.75 15.56 2.95
CA GLY A 145 -31.48 16.06 4.29
C GLY A 145 -30.24 15.46 4.95
N LEU A 146 -29.39 14.76 4.18
CA LEU A 146 -28.15 14.16 4.66
C LEU A 146 -26.90 15.02 4.35
N ASP A 147 -27.10 16.21 3.79
CA ASP A 147 -25.99 17.13 3.48
C ASP A 147 -25.20 17.49 4.74
N GLY A 148 -23.87 17.55 4.60
CA GLY A 148 -22.96 17.91 5.69
C GLY A 148 -22.78 16.83 6.76
N ILE A 149 -23.16 15.58 6.50
CA ILE A 149 -22.81 14.45 7.36
C ILE A 149 -21.31 14.17 7.23
N GLU A 150 -20.63 14.07 8.35
CA GLU A 150 -19.19 13.75 8.42
C GLU A 150 -18.92 12.50 9.30
N SER A 151 -19.99 11.91 9.89
CA SER A 151 -19.90 10.72 10.76
C SER A 151 -21.15 9.86 10.65
N LEU A 152 -20.99 8.54 10.79
CA LEU A 152 -22.08 7.55 10.89
C LEU A 152 -22.81 7.60 12.25
N GLU A 153 -22.32 8.38 13.21
CA GLU A 153 -23.02 8.67 14.47
C GLU A 153 -24.14 9.70 14.33
N ASP A 154 -24.26 10.34 13.15
CA ASP A 154 -25.26 11.37 12.91
C ASP A 154 -26.68 10.81 13.10
N PRO A 155 -27.51 11.42 13.97
CA PRO A 155 -28.85 10.92 14.28
C PRO A 155 -29.81 10.87 13.09
N ARG A 156 -29.52 11.64 12.01
CA ARG A 156 -30.32 11.62 10.77
C ARG A 156 -30.24 10.28 10.01
N LEU A 157 -29.27 9.44 10.36
CA LEU A 157 -29.11 8.08 9.79
C LEU A 157 -30.04 7.06 10.44
N LYS A 158 -30.63 7.36 11.61
CA LYS A 158 -31.57 6.45 12.28
C LYS A 158 -32.81 6.25 11.43
N GLY A 159 -33.18 4.99 11.23
CA GLY A 159 -34.34 4.61 10.42
C GLY A 159 -34.08 4.61 8.89
N LYS A 160 -32.84 4.84 8.46
CA LYS A 160 -32.45 4.79 7.04
C LYS A 160 -32.00 3.39 6.63
N HIS A 161 -32.29 3.02 5.40
CA HIS A 161 -31.70 1.84 4.77
C HIS A 161 -30.33 2.19 4.20
N ILE A 162 -29.29 1.69 4.86
CA ILE A 162 -27.89 2.05 4.54
C ILE A 162 -27.19 0.84 3.91
N GLY A 163 -26.68 0.99 2.69
CA GLY A 163 -25.81 0.02 2.06
C GLY A 163 -24.42 0.03 2.70
N VAL A 164 -23.86 -1.15 2.95
CA VAL A 164 -22.51 -1.28 3.49
C VAL A 164 -21.82 -2.53 2.95
N VAL A 165 -20.53 -2.43 2.65
CA VAL A 165 -19.74 -3.59 2.26
C VAL A 165 -19.37 -4.38 3.52
N ALA A 166 -19.77 -5.65 3.57
CA ALA A 166 -19.56 -6.51 4.75
C ALA A 166 -18.04 -6.70 5.02
N GLY A 167 -17.66 -6.70 6.29
CA GLY A 167 -16.27 -6.91 6.71
C GLY A 167 -15.37 -5.67 6.59
N THR A 168 -15.94 -4.50 6.26
CA THR A 168 -15.21 -3.22 6.25
C THR A 168 -15.38 -2.45 7.56
N PRO A 169 -14.50 -1.46 7.89
CA PRO A 169 -14.63 -0.64 9.07
C PRO A 169 -16.02 0.01 9.24
N PRO A 170 -16.66 0.59 8.18
CA PRO A 170 -18.01 1.11 8.28
C PRO A 170 -19.05 0.11 8.78
N ALA A 171 -18.94 -1.17 8.41
CA ALA A 171 -19.87 -2.18 8.90
C ALA A 171 -19.80 -2.35 10.42
N THR A 172 -18.60 -2.24 11.00
CA THR A 172 -18.39 -2.28 12.46
C THR A 172 -19.05 -1.08 13.13
N VAL A 173 -18.88 0.13 12.58
CA VAL A 173 -19.52 1.34 13.13
C VAL A 173 -21.04 1.25 13.04
N LEU A 174 -21.61 0.78 11.93
CA LEU A 174 -23.07 0.59 11.82
C LEU A 174 -23.60 -0.38 12.89
N VAL A 175 -22.86 -1.42 13.25
CA VAL A 175 -23.23 -2.32 14.38
C VAL A 175 -23.22 -1.55 15.69
N GLN A 176 -22.15 -0.80 15.98
CA GLN A 176 -22.00 -0.04 17.23
C GLN A 176 -23.08 1.03 17.38
N GLN A 177 -23.50 1.66 16.28
CA GLN A 177 -24.55 2.67 16.25
C GLN A 177 -25.98 2.10 16.18
N GLY A 178 -26.12 0.76 16.16
CA GLY A 178 -27.44 0.10 16.06
C GLY A 178 -28.14 0.29 14.72
N LEU A 179 -27.40 0.64 13.66
CA LEU A 179 -27.93 0.90 12.32
C LEU A 179 -28.05 -0.35 11.45
N MET A 180 -27.52 -1.49 11.89
CA MET A 180 -27.49 -2.75 11.10
C MET A 180 -28.87 -3.37 10.85
N ALA A 181 -29.89 -3.04 11.65
CA ALA A 181 -31.22 -3.64 11.51
C ALA A 181 -31.88 -3.35 10.14
N LEU A 182 -31.55 -2.20 9.55
CA LEU A 182 -32.04 -1.76 8.22
C LEU A 182 -30.92 -1.69 7.18
N ALA A 183 -29.71 -2.12 7.53
CA ALA A 183 -28.59 -2.08 6.60
C ALA A 183 -28.73 -3.19 5.54
N ARG A 184 -28.35 -2.86 4.31
CA ARG A 184 -28.20 -3.83 3.21
C ARG A 184 -26.70 -4.17 3.03
N PRO A 185 -26.30 -5.42 3.31
CA PRO A 185 -24.91 -5.83 3.10
C PRO A 185 -24.63 -6.12 1.63
N TYR A 186 -23.43 -5.72 1.19
CA TYR A 186 -22.85 -6.06 -0.11
C TYR A 186 -21.57 -6.85 0.11
N ALA A 187 -21.23 -7.74 -0.81
CA ALA A 187 -20.05 -8.59 -0.69
C ALA A 187 -18.76 -7.78 -0.85
N LEU A 188 -17.76 -8.07 -0.01
CA LEU A 188 -16.42 -7.47 -0.10
C LEU A 188 -15.56 -8.16 -1.16
N THR A 189 -15.56 -9.49 -1.15
CA THR A 189 -14.69 -10.31 -2.00
C THR A 189 -15.53 -11.08 -2.99
N VAL A 190 -15.41 -10.71 -4.26
CA VAL A 190 -16.15 -11.30 -5.38
C VAL A 190 -15.23 -11.54 -6.55
N ASP A 191 -15.63 -12.39 -7.46
CA ASP A 191 -15.02 -12.43 -8.80
C ASP A 191 -15.52 -11.21 -9.60
N THR A 192 -14.68 -10.20 -9.69
CA THR A 192 -14.98 -8.92 -10.36
C THR A 192 -15.36 -9.07 -11.83
N ARG A 193 -15.01 -10.21 -12.46
CA ARG A 193 -15.41 -10.51 -13.85
C ARG A 193 -16.91 -10.75 -14.01
N VAL A 194 -17.59 -11.13 -12.92
CA VAL A 194 -19.01 -11.47 -12.91
C VAL A 194 -19.87 -10.61 -11.99
N GLU A 195 -19.29 -10.05 -10.92
CA GLU A 195 -20.02 -9.27 -9.92
C GLU A 195 -19.37 -7.90 -9.68
N ALA A 196 -20.20 -6.89 -9.41
CA ALA A 196 -19.77 -5.52 -9.11
C ALA A 196 -20.60 -4.92 -7.94
N PRO A 197 -20.45 -5.41 -6.70
CA PRO A 197 -21.31 -5.05 -5.58
C PRO A 197 -21.33 -3.55 -5.26
N THR A 198 -20.22 -2.86 -5.44
CA THR A 198 -20.12 -1.42 -5.16
C THR A 198 -20.80 -0.57 -6.23
N GLN A 199 -20.79 -1.01 -7.50
CA GLN A 199 -21.58 -0.42 -8.57
C GLN A 199 -23.08 -0.68 -8.34
N GLU A 200 -23.43 -1.89 -7.93
CA GLU A 200 -24.80 -2.24 -7.55
C GLU A 200 -25.32 -1.33 -6.44
N MET A 201 -24.52 -1.13 -5.36
CA MET A 201 -24.89 -0.23 -4.28
C MET A 201 -25.17 1.20 -4.79
N ALA A 202 -24.33 1.73 -5.67
CA ALA A 202 -24.54 3.07 -6.24
C ALA A 202 -25.85 3.13 -7.07
N ASN A 203 -26.15 2.09 -7.83
CA ASN A 203 -27.41 1.98 -8.59
C ASN A 203 -28.62 1.89 -7.66
N ASP A 204 -28.53 1.14 -6.57
CA ASP A 204 -29.61 1.00 -5.59
C ASP A 204 -29.92 2.32 -4.87
N ILE A 205 -28.88 3.13 -4.57
CA ILE A 205 -29.07 4.48 -4.04
C ILE A 205 -29.79 5.35 -5.07
N ALA A 206 -29.31 5.37 -6.31
CA ALA A 206 -29.91 6.16 -7.39
C ALA A 206 -31.38 5.78 -7.63
N ALA A 207 -31.67 4.48 -7.62
CA ALA A 207 -33.03 3.94 -7.77
C ALA A 207 -33.91 4.16 -6.52
N GLY A 208 -33.33 4.54 -5.39
CA GLY A 208 -34.06 4.72 -4.11
C GLY A 208 -34.43 3.40 -3.42
N GLN A 209 -33.76 2.32 -3.72
CA GLN A 209 -33.93 1.03 -3.04
C GLN A 209 -33.29 1.05 -1.65
N ILE A 210 -32.26 1.90 -1.48
CA ILE A 210 -31.65 2.28 -0.19
C ILE A 210 -31.52 3.79 -0.12
N ASP A 211 -31.50 4.35 1.10
CA ASP A 211 -31.43 5.79 1.33
C ASP A 211 -30.02 6.36 1.12
N ALA A 212 -29.02 5.59 1.54
CA ALA A 212 -27.60 5.94 1.46
C ALA A 212 -26.74 4.66 1.40
N GLY A 213 -25.46 4.82 1.09
CA GLY A 213 -24.48 3.73 1.15
C GLY A 213 -23.13 4.23 1.61
N VAL A 214 -22.36 3.39 2.30
CA VAL A 214 -20.99 3.72 2.68
C VAL A 214 -20.03 2.99 1.76
N LEU A 215 -19.29 3.77 1.00
CA LEU A 215 -18.33 3.29 0.00
C LEU A 215 -16.91 3.80 0.32
N TRP A 216 -15.92 3.05 -0.11
CA TRP A 216 -14.54 3.50 -0.14
C TRP A 216 -14.41 4.74 -1.05
N GLY A 217 -13.70 5.79 -0.61
CA GLY A 217 -13.68 7.10 -1.26
C GLY A 217 -13.48 7.10 -2.77
N PRO A 218 -12.47 6.40 -3.32
CA PRO A 218 -12.29 6.28 -4.78
C PRO A 218 -13.51 5.70 -5.49
N ILE A 219 -14.13 4.68 -4.91
CA ILE A 219 -15.34 4.04 -5.45
C ILE A 219 -16.54 5.02 -5.38
N ALA A 220 -16.68 5.68 -4.23
CA ALA A 220 -17.73 6.67 -4.00
C ALA A 220 -17.68 7.80 -5.05
N GLY A 221 -16.50 8.43 -5.20
CA GLY A 221 -16.32 9.52 -6.14
C GLY A 221 -16.56 9.12 -7.60
N TYR A 222 -16.13 7.93 -7.97
CA TYR A 222 -16.29 7.42 -9.33
C TYR A 222 -17.73 7.12 -9.71
N TYR A 223 -18.44 6.31 -8.91
CA TYR A 223 -19.80 5.88 -9.23
C TYR A 223 -20.83 6.97 -9.00
N ALA A 224 -20.64 7.85 -7.98
CA ALA A 224 -21.58 8.94 -7.73
C ALA A 224 -21.78 9.88 -8.92
N ARG A 225 -20.76 10.06 -9.75
CA ARG A 225 -20.80 10.90 -10.96
C ARG A 225 -21.38 10.19 -12.19
N ARG A 226 -21.47 8.84 -12.15
CA ARG A 226 -21.84 8.00 -13.31
C ARG A 226 -23.25 7.44 -13.26
N VAL A 227 -23.88 7.48 -12.10
CA VAL A 227 -25.29 7.10 -11.96
C VAL A 227 -26.22 8.31 -12.19
N SER A 228 -27.48 8.05 -12.47
CA SER A 228 -28.49 9.09 -12.67
C SER A 228 -29.67 8.87 -11.72
N PRO A 229 -30.05 9.84 -10.89
CA PRO A 229 -29.40 11.16 -10.70
C PRO A 229 -27.99 11.01 -10.11
N GLN A 230 -27.14 12.03 -10.33
CA GLN A 230 -25.84 12.06 -9.65
C GLN A 230 -26.01 12.09 -8.14
N LEU A 231 -25.10 11.38 -7.44
CA LEU A 231 -25.15 11.26 -5.99
C LEU A 231 -24.20 12.25 -5.32
N VAL A 232 -24.51 12.58 -4.08
CA VAL A 232 -23.65 13.37 -3.20
C VAL A 232 -22.68 12.42 -2.52
N VAL A 233 -21.41 12.83 -2.42
CA VAL A 233 -20.35 12.13 -1.69
C VAL A 233 -19.97 12.98 -0.49
N ALA A 234 -20.18 12.45 0.71
CA ALA A 234 -19.82 13.07 1.98
C ALA A 234 -18.72 12.24 2.67
N PRO A 235 -17.45 12.69 2.59
CA PRO A 235 -16.34 11.99 3.24
C PRO A 235 -16.52 11.91 4.75
N LEU A 236 -16.25 10.74 5.34
CA LEU A 236 -16.37 10.48 6.77
C LEU A 236 -15.07 10.89 7.46
N LEU A 237 -15.06 12.09 8.05
CA LEU A 237 -13.86 12.72 8.63
C LEU A 237 -13.86 12.73 10.16
N LYS A 238 -15.01 12.46 10.79
CA LYS A 238 -15.20 12.58 12.24
C LYS A 238 -15.65 11.28 12.89
N GLU A 239 -15.13 10.17 12.38
CA GLU A 239 -15.41 8.86 12.95
C GLU A 239 -14.50 8.54 14.13
N PRO A 240 -15.02 7.88 15.19
CA PRO A 240 -14.20 7.40 16.30
C PRO A 240 -13.26 6.27 15.86
N GLU A 241 -13.70 5.46 14.91
CA GLU A 241 -12.91 4.39 14.30
C GLU A 241 -12.17 4.89 13.06
N ARG A 242 -11.04 4.27 12.75
CA ARG A 242 -10.24 4.65 11.59
C ARG A 242 -10.97 4.35 10.29
N MET A 243 -11.30 5.38 9.53
CA MET A 243 -11.93 5.31 8.21
C MET A 243 -11.03 5.74 7.07
N ASP A 244 -9.90 6.36 7.37
CA ASP A 244 -8.93 6.85 6.41
C ASP A 244 -7.74 5.91 6.27
N PHE A 245 -7.22 5.81 5.06
CA PHE A 245 -6.07 4.97 4.78
C PHE A 245 -5.13 5.66 3.79
N ARG A 246 -3.85 5.52 4.06
CA ARG A 246 -2.77 5.90 3.14
C ARG A 246 -2.51 4.75 2.20
N ILE A 247 -2.52 5.03 0.92
CA ILE A 247 -2.38 4.03 -0.13
C ILE A 247 -1.01 4.15 -0.78
N ALA A 248 -0.38 3.01 -0.96
CA ALA A 248 0.96 2.84 -1.49
C ALA A 248 0.99 1.77 -2.58
N MET A 249 2.11 1.62 -3.24
CA MET A 249 2.36 0.47 -4.11
C MET A 249 2.91 -0.69 -3.30
N GLY A 250 2.54 -1.92 -3.68
CA GLY A 250 3.05 -3.16 -3.11
C GLY A 250 4.13 -3.79 -3.98
N VAL A 251 5.26 -4.13 -3.36
CA VAL A 251 6.36 -4.87 -4.01
C VAL A 251 6.76 -6.07 -3.16
N ARG A 252 7.56 -7.00 -3.71
CA ARG A 252 8.11 -8.10 -2.92
C ARG A 252 9.08 -7.58 -1.85
N ARG A 253 9.16 -8.25 -0.71
CA ARG A 253 10.06 -7.86 0.39
C ARG A 253 11.54 -7.89 -0.01
N SER A 254 11.90 -8.69 -1.00
CA SER A 254 13.26 -8.75 -1.58
C SER A 254 13.62 -7.51 -2.38
N ASP A 255 12.65 -6.79 -2.94
CA ASP A 255 12.84 -5.81 -4.01
C ASP A 255 13.03 -4.39 -3.45
N GLN A 256 14.11 -4.19 -2.67
CA GLN A 256 14.34 -2.95 -1.95
C GLN A 256 14.85 -1.81 -2.84
N ASP A 257 15.65 -2.12 -3.88
CA ASP A 257 16.11 -1.11 -4.85
C ASP A 257 14.95 -0.65 -5.74
N TRP A 258 14.09 -1.57 -6.15
CA TRP A 258 12.86 -1.28 -6.85
C TRP A 258 11.94 -0.37 -6.03
N LYS A 259 11.70 -0.71 -4.77
CA LYS A 259 10.95 0.15 -3.84
C LYS A 259 11.53 1.56 -3.78
N ARG A 260 12.87 1.69 -3.67
CA ARG A 260 13.54 3.01 -3.64
C ARG A 260 13.34 3.78 -4.94
N ARG A 261 13.37 3.08 -6.10
CA ARG A 261 13.11 3.68 -7.41
C ARG A 261 11.67 4.20 -7.50
N LEU A 262 10.69 3.39 -7.09
CA LEU A 262 9.28 3.79 -7.04
C LEU A 262 9.04 4.97 -6.09
N ASN A 263 9.67 5.01 -4.92
CA ASN A 263 9.54 6.13 -3.99
C ASN A 263 10.02 7.46 -4.60
N ARG A 264 11.10 7.43 -5.39
CA ARG A 264 11.54 8.63 -6.12
C ARG A 264 10.52 9.06 -7.18
N LEU A 265 10.02 8.11 -7.96
CA LEU A 265 8.99 8.39 -8.98
C LEU A 265 7.72 8.98 -8.37
N ILE A 266 7.27 8.46 -7.23
CA ILE A 266 6.12 9.00 -6.48
C ILE A 266 6.38 10.47 -6.14
N ALA A 267 7.52 10.77 -5.51
CA ALA A 267 7.86 12.13 -5.09
C ALA A 267 7.97 13.11 -6.28
N GLU A 268 8.50 12.65 -7.41
CA GLU A 268 8.67 13.45 -8.63
C GLU A 268 7.37 13.62 -9.42
N SER A 269 6.34 12.82 -9.14
CA SER A 269 5.10 12.76 -9.92
C SER A 269 3.86 13.16 -9.13
N GLN A 270 3.99 13.65 -7.89
CA GLN A 270 2.84 13.89 -7.03
C GLN A 270 1.76 14.78 -7.68
N PRO A 271 2.08 15.89 -8.38
CA PRO A 271 1.06 16.71 -9.02
C PRO A 271 0.28 15.97 -10.12
N GLU A 272 0.97 15.12 -10.91
CA GLU A 272 0.30 14.32 -11.95
C GLU A 272 -0.55 13.20 -11.32
N ILE A 273 -0.10 12.60 -10.21
CA ILE A 273 -0.86 11.61 -9.44
C ILE A 273 -2.15 12.25 -8.93
N ASP A 274 -2.06 13.42 -8.28
CA ASP A 274 -3.20 14.13 -7.72
C ASP A 274 -4.21 14.51 -8.82
N GLY A 275 -3.71 14.96 -9.98
CA GLY A 275 -4.53 15.28 -11.15
C GLY A 275 -5.33 14.05 -11.64
N ILE A 276 -4.66 12.90 -11.81
CA ILE A 276 -5.33 11.64 -12.21
C ILE A 276 -6.40 11.26 -11.18
N LEU A 277 -6.08 11.27 -9.88
CA LEU A 277 -7.03 10.90 -8.84
C LEU A 277 -8.25 11.84 -8.77
N ALA A 278 -8.03 13.13 -8.99
CA ALA A 278 -9.11 14.14 -9.03
C ALA A 278 -10.09 13.91 -10.21
N GLU A 279 -9.59 13.50 -11.39
CA GLU A 279 -10.43 13.12 -12.54
C GLU A 279 -11.41 11.99 -12.20
N TYR A 280 -11.00 11.07 -11.31
CA TYR A 280 -11.86 9.97 -10.82
C TYR A 280 -12.71 10.37 -9.62
N GLY A 281 -12.58 11.60 -9.11
CA GLY A 281 -13.36 12.11 -7.99
C GLY A 281 -12.94 11.55 -6.64
N VAL A 282 -11.70 11.10 -6.52
CA VAL A 282 -11.17 10.58 -5.25
C VAL A 282 -11.14 11.71 -4.22
N PRO A 283 -11.79 11.58 -3.06
CA PRO A 283 -11.67 12.53 -1.97
C PRO A 283 -10.28 12.40 -1.33
N LEU A 284 -9.37 13.31 -1.68
CA LEU A 284 -8.01 13.31 -1.18
C LEU A 284 -7.92 14.01 0.17
N LEU A 285 -7.10 13.46 1.06
CA LEU A 285 -6.79 14.03 2.37
C LEU A 285 -5.32 14.45 2.43
N ASP A 286 -5.05 15.53 3.16
CA ASP A 286 -3.70 15.93 3.54
C ASP A 286 -3.10 15.00 4.62
N GLU A 287 -1.89 15.30 5.06
CA GLU A 287 -1.23 14.51 6.11
C GLU A 287 -1.95 14.57 7.47
N GLN A 288 -2.75 15.61 7.70
CA GLN A 288 -3.52 15.84 8.92
C GLN A 288 -4.93 15.24 8.83
N GLY A 289 -5.33 14.69 7.67
CA GLY A 289 -6.65 14.09 7.45
C GLY A 289 -7.73 15.08 7.05
N HIS A 290 -7.37 16.30 6.64
CA HIS A 290 -8.33 17.26 6.10
C HIS A 290 -8.49 17.07 4.59
N LEU A 291 -9.69 17.34 4.08
CA LEU A 291 -9.93 17.32 2.63
C LEU A 291 -9.06 18.35 1.93
N THR A 292 -8.36 17.91 0.90
CA THR A 292 -7.67 18.82 -0.01
C THR A 292 -8.64 19.31 -1.09
N PRO A 293 -8.58 20.60 -1.47
CA PRO A 293 -9.32 21.05 -2.64
C PRO A 293 -8.84 20.28 -3.88
N PRO A 294 -9.74 20.01 -4.85
CA PRO A 294 -9.29 19.44 -6.12
C PRO A 294 -8.25 20.35 -6.77
N PRO A 295 -7.20 19.77 -7.39
CA PRO A 295 -6.12 20.52 -8.02
C PRO A 295 -6.58 21.39 -9.19
#